data_303472522bfa274b7290f64945b77d6f
#
_entry.id   303472522bfa274b7290f64945b77d6f
#
_cell.length_a   1.000
_cell.length_b   1.000
_cell.length_c   1.000
_cell.angle_alpha   90.00
_cell.angle_beta   90.00
_cell.angle_gamma   90.00
#
_symmetry.space_group_name_H-M   'P 1'
#
loop_
_entity.id
_entity.type
_entity.pdbx_description
1 polymer ?
#
loop_
_entity_poly.entity_id
_entity_poly.type
_entity_poly.pdbx_seq_one_letter_code
_entity_poly.pdbx_strand_id
1 'polypeptide(L)'
;MYKRQVPIYQALEKVNGKAEDLTWEIFRDTLIEQAEQGVDYFTIHAGVLLRYVPLTAKRVTGIVSRGGSILAKWCLAHHRENFLYTHFEDICEIMKAYDVAFSLGDGLRPGCIADANDAAQFGELETLGELTKVAWKHDVQTMIEGPGHVPMQLIKENMDKQLAECGEAPFYTLGPLTTDIAPGYDHITSAIGAAMIGWYGTAMLCYVTPKEHLGLPNRQDVRDGIMAYKIAAHAADLAKGHPGAQVRDNALSKARFEFRWQDQFNLGLDPEKAREFHDETLPKDAHKVAHFCSMCGPHFCSMKITQDVRDYAAEHGVDEQAALQAGMAEKSAEFRQQGAEVYREA
;
A
#
# COMPACT_ATOMS: atom_id res chain seq x y z
N MET A 1 5.79 -12.35 15.62
CA MET A 1 4.90 -12.24 14.43
C MET A 1 3.51 -11.98 14.96
N TYR A 2 2.87 -10.89 14.55
CA TYR A 2 1.50 -10.57 14.94
C TYR A 2 0.49 -11.42 14.16
N LYS A 3 -0.51 -11.95 14.87
CA LYS A 3 -1.58 -12.78 14.28
C LYS A 3 -2.87 -11.98 14.20
N ARG A 4 -3.42 -11.86 13.00
CA ARG A 4 -4.74 -11.26 12.73
C ARG A 4 -5.74 -12.34 12.40
N GLN A 5 -6.98 -12.21 12.91
CA GLN A 5 -8.09 -13.06 12.51
C GLN A 5 -9.36 -12.24 12.25
N VAL A 6 -10.28 -12.85 11.50
CA VAL A 6 -11.61 -12.32 11.20
C VAL A 6 -12.62 -13.33 11.73
N PRO A 7 -13.04 -13.25 12.99
CA PRO A 7 -13.79 -14.32 13.70
C PRO A 7 -15.09 -14.71 13.02
N ILE A 8 -15.74 -13.77 12.32
CA ILE A 8 -17.02 -14.03 11.62
C ILE A 8 -16.92 -15.14 10.58
N TYR A 9 -15.71 -15.38 9.99
CA TYR A 9 -15.56 -16.44 8.99
C TYR A 9 -15.60 -17.84 9.63
N GLN A 10 -14.92 -18.04 10.75
CA GLN A 10 -15.01 -19.30 11.50
C GLN A 10 -16.39 -19.50 12.13
N ALA A 11 -17.01 -18.43 12.65
CA ALA A 11 -18.38 -18.49 13.14
C ALA A 11 -19.36 -18.92 12.03
N LEU A 12 -19.17 -18.42 10.80
CA LEU A 12 -19.97 -18.81 9.64
C LEU A 12 -19.81 -20.30 9.28
N GLU A 13 -18.59 -20.84 9.38
CA GLU A 13 -18.33 -22.27 9.18
C GLU A 13 -19.07 -23.13 10.21
N LYS A 14 -19.17 -22.69 11.47
CA LYS A 14 -19.89 -23.39 12.53
C LYS A 14 -21.41 -23.51 12.28
N VAL A 15 -21.95 -22.65 11.40
CA VAL A 15 -23.36 -22.69 10.97
C VAL A 15 -23.49 -23.12 9.49
N ASN A 16 -22.51 -23.89 8.98
CA ASN A 16 -22.52 -24.45 7.62
C ASN A 16 -22.70 -23.38 6.50
N GLY A 17 -22.13 -22.21 6.68
CA GLY A 17 -22.15 -21.12 5.71
C GLY A 17 -23.47 -20.33 5.64
N LYS A 18 -24.41 -20.55 6.54
CA LYS A 18 -25.69 -19.85 6.59
C LYS A 18 -25.60 -18.61 7.48
N ALA A 19 -25.47 -17.45 6.88
CA ALA A 19 -25.30 -16.20 7.61
C ALA A 19 -26.48 -15.93 8.58
N GLU A 20 -27.70 -16.26 8.17
CA GLU A 20 -28.92 -16.11 8.96
C GLU A 20 -28.97 -16.98 10.24
N ASP A 21 -28.21 -18.06 10.28
CA ASP A 21 -28.13 -18.95 11.47
C ASP A 21 -27.07 -18.48 12.49
N LEU A 22 -26.33 -17.40 12.21
CA LEU A 22 -25.39 -16.83 13.17
C LEU A 22 -26.11 -16.25 14.38
N THR A 23 -25.52 -16.49 15.57
CA THR A 23 -25.99 -15.88 16.81
C THR A 23 -24.81 -15.20 17.54
N TRP A 24 -25.14 -14.33 18.48
CA TRP A 24 -24.15 -13.72 19.35
C TRP A 24 -23.32 -14.78 20.10
N GLU A 25 -23.96 -15.82 20.63
CA GLU A 25 -23.29 -16.87 21.40
C GLU A 25 -22.24 -17.61 20.55
N ILE A 26 -22.58 -18.00 19.31
CA ILE A 26 -21.66 -18.66 18.38
C ILE A 26 -20.46 -17.74 18.07
N PHE A 27 -20.73 -16.47 17.84
CA PHE A 27 -19.66 -15.49 17.56
C PHE A 27 -18.79 -15.25 18.79
N ARG A 28 -19.38 -15.03 19.97
CA ARG A 28 -18.67 -14.85 21.25
C ARG A 28 -17.74 -16.02 21.54
N ASP A 29 -18.26 -17.24 21.45
CA ASP A 29 -17.48 -18.45 21.75
C ASP A 29 -16.34 -18.64 20.73
N THR A 30 -16.55 -18.24 19.46
CA THR A 30 -15.51 -18.23 18.45
C THR A 30 -14.44 -17.17 18.72
N LEU A 31 -14.84 -15.99 19.18
CA LEU A 31 -13.93 -14.91 19.54
C LEU A 31 -13.00 -15.34 20.70
N ILE A 32 -13.57 -15.93 21.74
CA ILE A 32 -12.83 -16.45 22.89
C ILE A 32 -11.88 -17.57 22.47
N GLU A 33 -12.37 -18.55 21.69
CA GLU A 33 -11.55 -19.65 21.16
C GLU A 33 -10.32 -19.15 20.42
N GLN A 34 -10.47 -18.14 19.56
CA GLN A 34 -9.35 -17.57 18.82
C GLN A 34 -8.42 -16.71 19.70
N ALA A 35 -8.96 -16.00 20.68
CA ALA A 35 -8.17 -15.25 21.65
C ALA A 35 -7.27 -16.17 22.47
N GLU A 36 -7.80 -17.33 22.94
CA GLU A 36 -7.03 -18.36 23.63
C GLU A 36 -5.90 -18.98 22.78
N GLN A 37 -6.04 -18.95 21.46
CA GLN A 37 -4.99 -19.37 20.51
C GLN A 37 -3.90 -18.29 20.29
N GLY A 38 -3.98 -17.16 20.98
CA GLY A 38 -2.99 -16.10 20.98
C GLY A 38 -3.04 -15.24 19.71
N VAL A 39 -4.24 -14.82 19.31
CA VAL A 39 -4.44 -13.81 18.27
C VAL A 39 -4.19 -12.43 18.86
N ASP A 40 -3.45 -11.57 18.14
CA ASP A 40 -3.08 -10.24 18.65
C ASP A 40 -4.15 -9.17 18.33
N TYR A 41 -4.87 -9.33 17.22
CA TYR A 41 -5.95 -8.39 16.86
C TYR A 41 -7.01 -9.03 15.97
N PHE A 42 -8.25 -8.58 16.15
CA PHE A 42 -9.42 -9.07 15.43
C PHE A 42 -10.04 -8.02 14.52
N THR A 43 -10.39 -8.42 13.30
CA THR A 43 -11.27 -7.62 12.43
C THR A 43 -12.73 -7.86 12.83
N ILE A 44 -13.39 -6.79 13.27
CA ILE A 44 -14.78 -6.80 13.73
C ILE A 44 -15.60 -5.79 12.90
N HIS A 45 -16.55 -6.29 12.10
CA HIS A 45 -17.39 -5.45 11.20
C HIS A 45 -18.64 -4.92 11.93
N ALA A 46 -18.44 -4.26 13.07
CA ALA A 46 -19.54 -3.76 13.90
C ALA A 46 -20.21 -2.50 13.32
N GLY A 47 -19.55 -1.81 12.36
CA GLY A 47 -20.08 -0.61 11.73
C GLY A 47 -21.13 -0.84 10.63
N VAL A 48 -21.35 -2.10 10.21
CA VAL A 48 -22.36 -2.45 9.21
C VAL A 48 -23.74 -2.40 9.84
N LEU A 49 -24.40 -1.24 9.80
CA LEU A 49 -25.71 -1.04 10.42
C LEU A 49 -26.86 -1.23 9.41
N LEU A 50 -27.99 -1.73 9.91
CA LEU A 50 -29.19 -1.95 9.10
C LEU A 50 -29.61 -0.69 8.31
N ARG A 51 -29.46 0.50 8.91
CA ARG A 51 -29.79 1.78 8.26
C ARG A 51 -28.91 2.12 7.05
N TYR A 52 -27.69 1.57 6.95
CA TYR A 52 -26.75 1.83 5.85
C TYR A 52 -26.90 0.84 4.69
N VAL A 53 -27.43 -0.37 4.93
CA VAL A 53 -27.59 -1.39 3.91
C VAL A 53 -28.37 -0.89 2.70
N PRO A 54 -29.52 -0.20 2.84
CA PRO A 54 -30.26 0.33 1.69
C PRO A 54 -29.48 1.37 0.85
N LEU A 55 -28.50 2.07 1.44
CA LEU A 55 -27.69 3.07 0.75
C LEU A 55 -26.79 2.43 -0.32
N THR A 56 -26.45 1.13 -0.17
CA THR A 56 -25.64 0.40 -1.12
C THR A 56 -26.39 -0.11 -2.34
N ALA A 57 -27.72 0.00 -2.37
CA ALA A 57 -28.56 -0.57 -3.43
C ALA A 57 -28.32 0.04 -4.83
N LYS A 58 -27.78 1.27 -4.89
CA LYS A 58 -27.47 1.97 -6.13
C LYS A 58 -25.99 1.87 -6.53
N ARG A 59 -25.17 1.24 -5.71
CA ARG A 59 -23.75 1.03 -6.02
C ARG A 59 -23.57 0.14 -7.24
N VAL A 60 -22.51 0.37 -7.99
CA VAL A 60 -22.10 -0.47 -9.12
C VAL A 60 -21.72 -1.87 -8.63
N THR A 61 -20.98 -1.94 -7.51
CA THR A 61 -20.46 -3.21 -6.97
C THR A 61 -21.15 -3.67 -5.67
N GLY A 62 -22.08 -2.89 -5.13
CA GLY A 62 -22.82 -3.24 -3.92
C GLY A 62 -21.93 -3.32 -2.66
N ILE A 63 -22.02 -4.43 -1.92
CA ILE A 63 -21.23 -4.71 -0.72
C ILE A 63 -20.17 -5.77 -1.06
N VAL A 64 -18.93 -5.36 -1.24
CA VAL A 64 -17.82 -6.25 -1.65
C VAL A 64 -17.07 -6.89 -0.49
N SER A 65 -17.17 -6.33 0.71
CA SER A 65 -16.60 -6.94 1.91
C SER A 65 -17.33 -8.22 2.25
N ARG A 66 -16.59 -9.33 2.42
CA ARG A 66 -17.18 -10.61 2.85
C ARG A 66 -17.85 -10.51 4.21
N GLY A 67 -17.18 -9.92 5.20
CA GLY A 67 -17.76 -9.69 6.52
C GLY A 67 -18.96 -8.75 6.47
N GLY A 68 -18.85 -7.67 5.68
CA GLY A 68 -19.95 -6.72 5.46
C GLY A 68 -21.18 -7.37 4.84
N SER A 69 -21.03 -8.18 3.79
CA SER A 69 -22.13 -8.87 3.12
C SER A 69 -22.80 -9.94 4.00
N ILE A 70 -22.01 -10.67 4.81
CA ILE A 70 -22.54 -11.63 5.79
C ILE A 70 -23.46 -10.92 6.79
N LEU A 71 -23.00 -9.83 7.37
CA LEU A 71 -23.77 -9.08 8.38
C LEU A 71 -24.95 -8.33 7.77
N ALA A 72 -24.79 -7.75 6.58
CA ALA A 72 -25.91 -7.14 5.87
C ALA A 72 -27.03 -8.18 5.58
N LYS A 73 -26.67 -9.39 5.13
CA LYS A 73 -27.63 -10.49 4.94
C LYS A 73 -28.30 -10.86 6.24
N TRP A 74 -27.54 -10.95 7.35
CA TRP A 74 -28.09 -11.25 8.66
C TRP A 74 -29.10 -10.18 9.12
N CYS A 75 -28.73 -8.90 9.02
CA CYS A 75 -29.60 -7.78 9.40
C CYS A 75 -30.92 -7.80 8.62
N LEU A 76 -30.85 -8.05 7.30
CA LEU A 76 -32.05 -8.12 6.45
C LEU A 76 -32.92 -9.33 6.76
N ALA A 77 -32.33 -10.51 7.01
CA ALA A 77 -33.07 -11.73 7.32
C ALA A 77 -33.84 -11.63 8.64
N HIS A 78 -33.26 -10.96 9.63
CA HIS A 78 -33.84 -10.84 10.97
C HIS A 78 -34.59 -9.53 11.18
N HIS A 79 -34.51 -8.56 10.27
CA HIS A 79 -35.01 -7.18 10.47
C HIS A 79 -34.51 -6.58 11.80
N ARG A 80 -33.26 -6.84 12.13
CA ARG A 80 -32.61 -6.43 13.37
C ARG A 80 -31.25 -5.81 13.10
N GLU A 81 -30.81 -5.00 14.07
CA GLU A 81 -29.48 -4.40 13.99
C GLU A 81 -28.37 -5.45 14.17
N ASN A 82 -27.23 -5.21 13.53
CA ASN A 82 -26.04 -6.03 13.60
C ASN A 82 -25.68 -6.40 15.04
N PHE A 83 -25.65 -7.70 15.35
CA PHE A 83 -25.38 -8.17 16.71
C PHE A 83 -23.96 -7.81 17.18
N LEU A 84 -22.99 -7.60 16.28
CA LEU A 84 -21.67 -7.12 16.66
C LEU A 84 -21.69 -5.66 17.17
N TYR A 85 -22.63 -4.85 16.67
CA TYR A 85 -22.86 -3.51 17.16
C TYR A 85 -23.61 -3.53 18.51
N THR A 86 -24.68 -4.31 18.61
CA THR A 86 -25.51 -4.35 19.83
C THR A 86 -24.79 -5.01 21.03
N HIS A 87 -23.78 -5.86 20.78
CA HIS A 87 -22.94 -6.50 21.81
C HIS A 87 -21.50 -5.95 21.80
N PHE A 88 -21.29 -4.71 21.33
CA PHE A 88 -19.93 -4.20 21.17
C PHE A 88 -19.20 -4.02 22.52
N GLU A 89 -19.89 -3.62 23.58
CA GLU A 89 -19.33 -3.55 24.92
C GLU A 89 -18.92 -4.94 25.46
N ASP A 90 -19.75 -5.97 25.23
CA ASP A 90 -19.40 -7.36 25.57
C ASP A 90 -18.13 -7.82 24.82
N ILE A 91 -17.98 -7.42 23.54
CA ILE A 91 -16.77 -7.69 22.76
C ILE A 91 -15.58 -6.96 23.38
N CYS A 92 -15.71 -5.70 23.78
CA CYS A 92 -14.64 -4.95 24.45
C CYS A 92 -14.17 -5.63 25.74
N GLU A 93 -15.07 -6.18 26.55
CA GLU A 93 -14.70 -6.91 27.75
C GLU A 93 -13.87 -8.16 27.45
N ILE A 94 -14.23 -8.90 26.39
CA ILE A 94 -13.45 -10.06 25.94
C ILE A 94 -12.08 -9.60 25.43
N MET A 95 -12.02 -8.58 24.59
CA MET A 95 -10.78 -8.06 24.03
C MET A 95 -9.82 -7.59 25.12
N LYS A 96 -10.34 -6.89 26.13
CA LYS A 96 -9.58 -6.47 27.32
C LYS A 96 -9.03 -7.63 28.10
N ALA A 97 -9.85 -8.66 28.35
CA ALA A 97 -9.46 -9.83 29.14
C ALA A 97 -8.30 -10.62 28.52
N TYR A 98 -8.19 -10.62 27.19
CA TYR A 98 -7.16 -11.35 26.45
C TYR A 98 -6.06 -10.44 25.86
N ASP A 99 -6.08 -9.13 26.16
CA ASP A 99 -5.14 -8.14 25.61
C ASP A 99 -5.07 -8.16 24.07
N VAL A 100 -6.24 -8.17 23.44
CA VAL A 100 -6.40 -8.22 21.98
C VAL A 100 -6.89 -6.86 21.46
N ALA A 101 -6.29 -6.36 20.38
CA ALA A 101 -6.67 -5.10 19.76
C ALA A 101 -7.78 -5.25 18.70
N PHE A 102 -8.53 -4.17 18.46
CA PHE A 102 -9.47 -4.08 17.35
C PHE A 102 -8.79 -3.67 16.03
N SER A 103 -9.19 -4.33 14.94
CA SER A 103 -9.22 -3.77 13.59
C SER A 103 -10.70 -3.60 13.24
N LEU A 104 -11.26 -2.40 13.41
CA LEU A 104 -12.68 -2.15 13.11
C LEU A 104 -12.87 -2.17 11.61
N GLY A 105 -13.57 -3.20 11.13
CA GLY A 105 -13.68 -3.56 9.72
C GLY A 105 -14.59 -2.62 8.94
N ASP A 106 -14.15 -2.21 7.76
CA ASP A 106 -14.89 -1.43 6.77
C ASP A 106 -15.80 -2.30 5.89
N GLY A 107 -16.87 -2.82 6.47
CA GLY A 107 -17.79 -3.74 5.78
C GLY A 107 -18.53 -3.12 4.59
N LEU A 108 -18.62 -1.79 4.54
CA LEU A 108 -19.28 -1.03 3.47
C LEU A 108 -18.27 -0.25 2.61
N ARG A 109 -16.99 -0.65 2.59
CA ARG A 109 -15.99 -0.05 1.70
C ARG A 109 -16.41 -0.12 0.23
N PRO A 110 -16.05 0.87 -0.62
CA PRO A 110 -16.32 0.83 -2.05
C PRO A 110 -15.53 -0.29 -2.74
N GLY A 111 -16.18 -1.00 -3.67
CA GLY A 111 -15.58 -2.05 -4.49
C GLY A 111 -15.21 -1.60 -5.90
N CYS A 112 -15.47 -0.34 -6.24
CA CYS A 112 -15.03 0.33 -7.45
C CYS A 112 -14.95 1.84 -7.20
N ILE A 113 -14.23 2.55 -8.06
CA ILE A 113 -14.04 4.00 -7.89
C ILE A 113 -15.34 4.81 -8.02
N ALA A 114 -16.36 4.29 -8.71
CA ALA A 114 -17.66 4.93 -8.84
C ALA A 114 -18.45 4.98 -7.52
N ASP A 115 -18.19 4.05 -6.61
CA ASP A 115 -18.87 3.94 -5.32
C ASP A 115 -18.10 4.64 -4.18
N ALA A 116 -16.96 5.26 -4.48
CA ALA A 116 -16.08 5.89 -3.49
C ALA A 116 -16.72 7.09 -2.80
N ASN A 117 -16.47 7.21 -1.49
CA ASN A 117 -16.92 8.32 -0.64
C ASN A 117 -18.44 8.51 -0.60
N ASP A 118 -19.21 7.44 -0.83
CA ASP A 118 -20.67 7.52 -0.75
C ASP A 118 -21.18 7.56 0.72
N ALA A 119 -22.47 7.77 0.86
CA ALA A 119 -23.12 7.87 2.17
C ALA A 119 -23.05 6.57 2.99
N ALA A 120 -22.97 5.40 2.34
CA ALA A 120 -22.85 4.13 3.05
C ALA A 120 -21.44 3.98 3.65
N GLN A 121 -20.39 4.27 2.87
CA GLN A 121 -19.01 4.24 3.34
C GLN A 121 -18.77 5.22 4.49
N PHE A 122 -19.19 6.47 4.31
CA PHE A 122 -18.96 7.51 5.32
C PHE A 122 -19.83 7.35 6.57
N GLY A 123 -21.07 6.86 6.42
CA GLY A 123 -21.90 6.54 7.57
C GLY A 123 -21.31 5.39 8.42
N GLU A 124 -20.75 4.36 7.77
CA GLU A 124 -19.99 3.33 8.50
C GLU A 124 -18.78 3.94 9.21
N LEU A 125 -17.99 4.76 8.53
CA LEU A 125 -16.78 5.39 9.12
C LEU A 125 -17.13 6.23 10.37
N GLU A 126 -18.22 7.00 10.35
CA GLU A 126 -18.73 7.74 11.51
C GLU A 126 -19.06 6.78 12.67
N THR A 127 -19.72 5.67 12.37
CA THR A 127 -20.01 4.63 13.37
C THR A 127 -18.73 4.01 13.93
N LEU A 128 -17.72 3.73 13.09
CA LEU A 128 -16.42 3.22 13.55
C LEU A 128 -15.73 4.22 14.49
N GLY A 129 -15.88 5.53 14.25
CA GLY A 129 -15.43 6.57 15.16
C GLY A 129 -16.16 6.56 16.51
N GLU A 130 -17.46 6.33 16.52
CA GLU A 130 -18.24 6.14 17.77
C GLU A 130 -17.76 4.90 18.54
N LEU A 131 -17.62 3.78 17.87
CA LEU A 131 -17.16 2.51 18.46
C LEU A 131 -15.72 2.58 18.97
N THR A 132 -14.85 3.35 18.32
CA THR A 132 -13.50 3.62 18.80
C THR A 132 -13.51 4.28 20.18
N LYS A 133 -14.38 5.27 20.40
CA LYS A 133 -14.52 5.93 21.68
C LYS A 133 -15.04 4.98 22.76
N VAL A 134 -15.90 4.01 22.40
CA VAL A 134 -16.36 2.97 23.31
C VAL A 134 -15.19 2.04 23.65
N ALA A 135 -14.46 1.52 22.67
CA ALA A 135 -13.31 0.63 22.89
C ALA A 135 -12.25 1.28 23.79
N TRP A 136 -11.94 2.55 23.59
CA TRP A 136 -10.98 3.28 24.42
C TRP A 136 -11.42 3.44 25.88
N LYS A 137 -12.72 3.55 26.16
CA LYS A 137 -13.25 3.56 27.54
C LYS A 137 -13.03 2.20 28.25
N HIS A 138 -12.92 1.14 27.47
CA HIS A 138 -12.60 -0.20 27.96
C HIS A 138 -11.08 -0.51 27.95
N ASP A 139 -10.22 0.50 27.66
CA ASP A 139 -8.76 0.35 27.51
C ASP A 139 -8.34 -0.62 26.38
N VAL A 140 -9.15 -0.75 25.32
CA VAL A 140 -8.85 -1.61 24.17
C VAL A 140 -8.27 -0.79 23.02
N GLN A 141 -7.10 -1.19 22.54
CA GLN A 141 -6.44 -0.58 21.39
C GLN A 141 -7.27 -0.81 20.12
N THR A 142 -7.35 0.22 19.28
CA THR A 142 -8.21 0.20 18.09
C THR A 142 -7.51 0.80 16.91
N MET A 143 -7.53 0.12 15.76
CA MET A 143 -7.29 0.70 14.45
C MET A 143 -8.56 0.60 13.58
N ILE A 144 -8.67 1.48 12.61
CA ILE A 144 -9.81 1.58 11.69
C ILE A 144 -9.39 1.00 10.33
N GLU A 145 -10.15 0.09 9.77
CA GLU A 145 -9.99 -0.31 8.38
C GLU A 145 -10.55 0.74 7.43
N GLY A 146 -9.94 0.90 6.29
CA GLY A 146 -10.25 1.94 5.33
C GLY A 146 -10.43 1.43 3.89
N PRO A 147 -10.75 2.33 2.95
CA PRO A 147 -11.35 1.99 1.67
C PRO A 147 -10.44 1.19 0.75
N GLY A 148 -11.09 0.38 -0.11
CA GLY A 148 -10.40 -0.40 -1.14
C GLY A 148 -10.25 0.32 -2.48
N HIS A 149 -11.28 1.03 -2.96
CA HIS A 149 -11.28 1.69 -4.27
C HIS A 149 -11.63 3.17 -4.12
N VAL A 150 -10.65 4.05 -4.31
CA VAL A 150 -10.84 5.50 -4.26
C VAL A 150 -10.00 6.17 -5.32
N PRO A 151 -10.57 6.95 -6.25
CA PRO A 151 -9.80 7.67 -7.24
C PRO A 151 -8.97 8.76 -6.57
N MET A 152 -7.84 9.11 -7.17
CA MET A 152 -6.79 9.95 -6.56
C MET A 152 -7.31 11.24 -5.93
N GLN A 153 -8.22 11.94 -6.60
CA GLN A 153 -8.75 13.23 -6.13
C GLN A 153 -9.59 13.14 -4.85
N LEU A 154 -10.11 11.95 -4.50
CA LEU A 154 -10.95 11.73 -3.31
C LEU A 154 -10.17 11.14 -2.11
N ILE A 155 -8.91 10.76 -2.30
CA ILE A 155 -8.11 10.08 -1.26
C ILE A 155 -7.89 11.00 -0.05
N LYS A 156 -7.58 12.28 -0.30
CA LYS A 156 -7.35 13.22 0.81
C LYS A 156 -8.60 13.44 1.66
N GLU A 157 -9.76 13.60 1.04
CA GLU A 157 -11.04 13.74 1.73
C GLU A 157 -11.33 12.52 2.62
N ASN A 158 -11.03 11.33 2.13
CA ASN A 158 -11.20 10.09 2.88
C ASN A 158 -10.33 10.06 4.15
N MET A 159 -9.05 10.45 4.02
CA MET A 159 -8.14 10.52 5.15
C MET A 159 -8.54 11.59 6.15
N ASP A 160 -8.86 12.81 5.69
CA ASP A 160 -9.26 13.93 6.54
C ASP A 160 -10.52 13.57 7.36
N LYS A 161 -11.50 12.90 6.72
CA LYS A 161 -12.71 12.46 7.41
C LYS A 161 -12.41 11.40 8.49
N GLN A 162 -11.55 10.43 8.20
CA GLN A 162 -11.14 9.44 9.19
C GLN A 162 -10.48 10.09 10.41
N LEU A 163 -9.54 11.01 10.19
CA LEU A 163 -8.87 11.72 11.29
C LEU A 163 -9.86 12.47 12.17
N ALA A 164 -10.83 13.15 11.55
CA ALA A 164 -11.84 13.93 12.27
C ALA A 164 -12.82 13.06 13.07
N GLU A 165 -13.37 12.00 12.44
CA GLU A 165 -14.42 11.18 13.05
C GLU A 165 -13.87 10.17 14.05
N CYS A 166 -12.68 9.59 13.77
CA CYS A 166 -12.11 8.50 14.55
C CYS A 166 -11.06 8.98 15.58
N GLY A 167 -10.92 10.29 15.83
CA GLY A 167 -10.02 10.81 16.85
C GLY A 167 -8.56 10.44 16.63
N GLU A 168 -8.12 10.45 15.37
CA GLU A 168 -6.75 10.07 14.94
C GLU A 168 -6.35 8.61 15.27
N ALA A 169 -7.32 7.71 15.50
CA ALA A 169 -7.04 6.29 15.59
C ALA A 169 -6.27 5.81 14.35
N PRO A 170 -5.29 4.91 14.48
CA PRO A 170 -4.52 4.40 13.35
C PRO A 170 -5.42 3.92 12.21
N PHE A 171 -5.19 4.43 10.99
CA PHE A 171 -5.94 4.02 9.81
C PHE A 171 -5.19 2.91 9.07
N TYR A 172 -5.89 1.82 8.76
CA TYR A 172 -5.39 0.67 8.03
C TYR A 172 -6.14 0.55 6.71
N THR A 173 -5.50 0.83 5.59
CA THR A 173 -6.16 0.96 4.29
C THR A 173 -5.81 -0.16 3.32
N LEU A 174 -6.81 -0.63 2.56
CA LEU A 174 -6.65 -1.56 1.45
C LEU A 174 -6.38 -0.77 0.17
N GLY A 175 -5.14 -0.44 -0.08
CA GLY A 175 -4.77 0.46 -1.16
C GLY A 175 -4.78 1.92 -0.71
N PRO A 176 -5.64 2.75 -1.31
CA PRO A 176 -6.74 2.41 -2.23
C PRO A 176 -6.32 2.19 -3.68
N LEU A 177 -7.10 1.36 -4.39
CA LEU A 177 -6.99 1.20 -5.84
C LEU A 177 -7.54 2.47 -6.51
N THR A 178 -6.70 3.12 -7.32
CA THR A 178 -7.02 4.44 -7.91
C THR A 178 -7.77 4.37 -9.23
N THR A 179 -7.87 3.18 -9.81
CA THR A 179 -8.60 2.88 -11.04
C THR A 179 -8.96 1.39 -11.10
N ASP A 180 -10.03 1.06 -11.81
CA ASP A 180 -10.55 -0.32 -11.92
C ASP A 180 -10.18 -0.98 -13.27
N ILE A 181 -9.42 -0.29 -14.14
CA ILE A 181 -9.20 -0.71 -15.52
C ILE A 181 -8.10 -1.77 -15.69
N ALA A 182 -7.38 -2.12 -14.65
CA ALA A 182 -6.14 -2.89 -14.76
C ALA A 182 -6.14 -4.24 -14.01
N PRO A 183 -7.09 -5.17 -14.30
CA PRO A 183 -7.06 -6.50 -13.68
C PRO A 183 -5.75 -7.21 -14.00
N GLY A 184 -5.15 -7.86 -13.00
CA GLY A 184 -3.79 -8.42 -13.07
C GLY A 184 -2.67 -7.46 -12.68
N TYR A 185 -2.99 -6.17 -12.49
CA TYR A 185 -2.07 -5.12 -12.07
C TYR A 185 -2.57 -4.36 -10.83
N ASP A 186 -3.49 -4.95 -10.08
CA ASP A 186 -4.10 -4.32 -8.90
C ASP A 186 -3.08 -3.91 -7.84
N HIS A 187 -1.96 -4.63 -7.72
CA HIS A 187 -0.84 -4.25 -6.86
C HIS A 187 -0.19 -2.91 -7.26
N ILE A 188 -0.23 -2.54 -8.54
CA ILE A 188 0.28 -1.25 -9.05
C ILE A 188 -0.74 -0.14 -8.80
N THR A 189 -2.01 -0.35 -9.22
CA THR A 189 -3.06 0.66 -9.07
C THR A 189 -3.30 1.02 -7.61
N SER A 190 -3.21 0.03 -6.72
CA SER A 190 -3.35 0.21 -5.29
C SER A 190 -2.11 0.82 -4.63
N ALA A 191 -0.89 0.51 -5.11
CA ALA A 191 0.33 1.12 -4.58
C ALA A 191 0.38 2.64 -4.84
N ILE A 192 -0.21 3.13 -5.95
CA ILE A 192 -0.36 4.56 -6.22
C ILE A 192 -1.19 5.22 -5.10
N GLY A 193 -2.36 4.68 -4.82
CA GLY A 193 -3.22 5.20 -3.76
C GLY A 193 -2.64 5.01 -2.37
N ALA A 194 -1.96 3.88 -2.12
CA ALA A 194 -1.28 3.61 -0.86
C ALA A 194 -0.18 4.65 -0.56
N ALA A 195 0.62 5.04 -1.56
CA ALA A 195 1.61 6.11 -1.40
C ALA A 195 0.94 7.44 -1.05
N MET A 196 -0.17 7.78 -1.72
CA MET A 196 -0.90 9.02 -1.46
C MET A 196 -1.55 9.04 -0.08
N ILE A 197 -2.31 8.01 0.28
CA ILE A 197 -3.01 7.97 1.57
C ILE A 197 -2.02 7.82 2.73
N GLY A 198 -0.91 7.11 2.49
CA GLY A 198 0.21 7.01 3.41
C GLY A 198 0.87 8.37 3.68
N TRP A 199 1.05 9.18 2.64
CA TRP A 199 1.53 10.55 2.77
C TRP A 199 0.57 11.41 3.59
N TYR A 200 -0.75 11.25 3.41
CA TYR A 200 -1.76 12.02 4.15
C TYR A 200 -1.97 11.56 5.59
N GLY A 201 -1.49 10.37 6.01
CA GLY A 201 -1.54 10.00 7.42
C GLY A 201 -1.88 8.55 7.74
N THR A 202 -2.21 7.70 6.77
CA THR A 202 -2.46 6.27 7.02
C THR A 202 -1.28 5.64 7.77
N ALA A 203 -1.59 4.89 8.82
CA ALA A 203 -0.61 4.26 9.70
C ALA A 203 -0.17 2.87 9.20
N MET A 204 -1.04 2.12 8.55
CA MET A 204 -0.76 0.77 8.06
C MET A 204 -1.41 0.54 6.69
N LEU A 205 -0.64 -0.07 5.78
CA LEU A 205 -1.08 -0.39 4.42
C LEU A 205 -1.29 -1.90 4.27
N CYS A 206 -2.48 -2.31 3.83
CA CYS A 206 -2.77 -3.67 3.41
C CYS A 206 -2.31 -3.88 1.97
N TYR A 207 -1.34 -4.77 1.73
CA TYR A 207 -0.89 -5.03 0.38
C TYR A 207 -1.97 -5.73 -0.46
N VAL A 208 -1.93 -5.46 -1.76
CA VAL A 208 -2.77 -6.08 -2.78
C VAL A 208 -1.87 -6.86 -3.73
N THR A 209 -2.32 -8.02 -4.17
CA THR A 209 -1.58 -8.86 -5.12
C THR A 209 -2.03 -8.59 -6.57
N PRO A 210 -1.24 -9.01 -7.59
CA PRO A 210 -1.70 -8.96 -8.99
C PRO A 210 -3.00 -9.72 -9.24
N LYS A 211 -3.35 -10.68 -8.36
CA LYS A 211 -4.54 -11.53 -8.49
C LYS A 211 -5.74 -11.08 -7.68
N GLU A 212 -5.70 -9.89 -7.09
CA GLU A 212 -6.90 -9.31 -6.48
C GLU A 212 -8.03 -9.33 -7.51
N HIS A 213 -9.24 -9.69 -7.12
CA HIS A 213 -10.42 -9.86 -8.00
C HIS A 213 -10.35 -11.02 -9.01
N LEU A 214 -9.22 -11.71 -9.19
CA LEU A 214 -9.05 -12.76 -10.20
C LEU A 214 -8.88 -14.18 -9.64
N GLY A 215 -8.23 -14.33 -8.48
CA GLY A 215 -7.98 -15.66 -7.93
C GLY A 215 -7.05 -15.67 -6.72
N LEU A 216 -6.74 -16.88 -6.24
CA LEU A 216 -5.83 -17.05 -5.11
C LEU A 216 -4.37 -16.77 -5.54
N PRO A 217 -3.65 -15.92 -4.80
CA PRO A 217 -2.27 -15.60 -5.11
C PRO A 217 -1.33 -16.77 -4.79
N ASN A 218 -0.33 -16.98 -5.64
CA ASN A 218 0.80 -17.83 -5.33
C ASN A 218 1.89 -17.04 -4.59
N ARG A 219 3.01 -17.70 -4.26
CA ARG A 219 4.13 -17.07 -3.53
C ARG A 219 4.72 -15.86 -4.27
N GLN A 220 4.84 -15.92 -5.59
CA GLN A 220 5.38 -14.81 -6.38
C GLN A 220 4.42 -13.62 -6.41
N ASP A 221 3.12 -13.87 -6.58
CA ASP A 221 2.10 -12.82 -6.54
C ASP A 221 2.11 -12.07 -5.19
N VAL A 222 2.30 -12.81 -4.08
CA VAL A 222 2.45 -12.21 -2.74
C VAL A 222 3.71 -11.35 -2.66
N ARG A 223 4.85 -11.85 -3.18
CA ARG A 223 6.11 -11.10 -3.22
C ARG A 223 5.94 -9.79 -4.00
N ASP A 224 5.33 -9.85 -5.18
CA ASP A 224 5.13 -8.67 -6.04
C ASP A 224 4.22 -7.63 -5.35
N GLY A 225 3.15 -8.06 -4.71
CA GLY A 225 2.28 -7.19 -3.91
C GLY A 225 3.01 -6.53 -2.74
N ILE A 226 3.76 -7.32 -1.96
CA ILE A 226 4.53 -6.79 -0.82
C ILE A 226 5.59 -5.78 -1.31
N MET A 227 6.28 -6.06 -2.41
CA MET A 227 7.29 -5.14 -2.95
C MET A 227 6.68 -3.83 -3.41
N ALA A 228 5.54 -3.87 -4.11
CA ALA A 228 4.82 -2.68 -4.50
C ALA A 228 4.45 -1.80 -3.29
N TYR A 229 3.99 -2.43 -2.21
CA TYR A 229 3.60 -1.72 -0.99
C TYR A 229 4.77 -1.23 -0.14
N LYS A 230 5.90 -1.94 -0.12
CA LYS A 230 7.13 -1.41 0.49
C LYS A 230 7.63 -0.16 -0.22
N ILE A 231 7.51 -0.13 -1.57
CA ILE A 231 7.84 1.05 -2.37
C ILE A 231 6.87 2.20 -2.05
N ALA A 232 5.56 1.93 -2.02
CA ALA A 232 4.54 2.93 -1.70
C ALA A 232 4.73 3.53 -0.31
N ALA A 233 4.97 2.69 0.71
CA ALA A 233 5.21 3.13 2.08
C ALA A 233 6.48 3.98 2.20
N HIS A 234 7.57 3.57 1.55
CA HIS A 234 8.80 4.33 1.53
C HIS A 234 8.64 5.70 0.84
N ALA A 235 7.93 5.74 -0.29
CA ALA A 235 7.59 6.99 -0.97
C ALA A 235 6.75 7.93 -0.08
N ALA A 236 5.81 7.39 0.68
CA ALA A 236 5.03 8.15 1.65
C ALA A 236 5.89 8.70 2.79
N ASP A 237 6.85 7.91 3.30
CA ASP A 237 7.76 8.36 4.36
C ASP A 237 8.69 9.49 3.88
N LEU A 238 9.18 9.43 2.64
CA LEU A 238 9.90 10.52 2.00
C LEU A 238 9.04 11.79 1.92
N ALA A 239 7.80 11.66 1.46
CA ALA A 239 6.88 12.77 1.27
C ALA A 239 6.48 13.43 2.61
N LYS A 240 6.38 12.65 3.70
CA LYS A 240 6.16 13.15 5.06
C LYS A 240 7.40 13.81 5.68
N GLY A 241 8.57 13.68 5.08
CA GLY A 241 9.83 14.13 5.67
C GLY A 241 10.25 13.29 6.87
N HIS A 242 9.91 11.98 6.89
CA HIS A 242 10.28 11.10 8.00
C HIS A 242 11.79 11.08 8.22
N PRO A 243 12.30 11.28 9.45
CA PRO A 243 13.72 11.32 9.73
C PRO A 243 14.44 10.06 9.24
N GLY A 244 15.49 10.24 8.44
CA GLY A 244 16.29 9.13 7.91
C GLY A 244 15.74 8.44 6.67
N ALA A 245 14.52 8.70 6.20
CA ALA A 245 13.98 8.06 5.00
C ALA A 245 14.87 8.26 3.77
N GLN A 246 15.36 9.50 3.55
CA GLN A 246 16.22 9.86 2.41
C GLN A 246 17.63 9.24 2.44
N VAL A 247 18.11 8.79 3.61
CA VAL A 247 19.50 8.32 3.79
C VAL A 247 19.82 7.12 2.89
N ARG A 248 18.89 6.15 2.83
CA ARG A 248 19.06 4.94 2.01
C ARG A 248 19.03 5.26 0.52
N ASP A 249 18.14 6.15 0.07
CA ASP A 249 18.05 6.61 -1.32
C ASP A 249 19.33 7.30 -1.76
N ASN A 250 19.88 8.19 -0.91
CA ASN A 250 21.13 8.88 -1.19
C ASN A 250 22.30 7.90 -1.29
N ALA A 251 22.39 6.93 -0.38
CA ALA A 251 23.44 5.91 -0.39
C ALA A 251 23.36 5.03 -1.65
N LEU A 252 22.15 4.58 -2.02
CA LEU A 252 21.92 3.79 -3.21
C LEU A 252 22.22 4.60 -4.49
N SER A 253 21.78 5.85 -4.56
CA SER A 253 22.05 6.74 -5.69
C SER A 253 23.54 7.00 -5.86
N LYS A 254 24.28 7.16 -4.76
CA LYS A 254 25.74 7.28 -4.78
C LYS A 254 26.39 5.98 -5.28
N ALA A 255 25.99 4.82 -4.76
CA ALA A 255 26.49 3.53 -5.22
C ALA A 255 26.24 3.30 -6.70
N ARG A 256 25.04 3.71 -7.21
CA ARG A 256 24.69 3.65 -8.63
C ARG A 256 25.58 4.56 -9.47
N PHE A 257 25.83 5.78 -9.06
CA PHE A 257 26.68 6.72 -9.77
C PHE A 257 28.13 6.22 -9.87
N GLU A 258 28.62 5.61 -8.80
CA GLU A 258 29.99 5.08 -8.68
C GLU A 258 30.14 3.66 -9.25
N PHE A 259 29.09 3.08 -9.85
CA PHE A 259 29.05 1.71 -10.38
C PHE A 259 29.45 0.64 -9.35
N ARG A 260 29.15 0.89 -8.07
CA ARG A 260 29.32 -0.08 -6.98
C ARG A 260 28.13 -1.03 -6.92
N TRP A 261 28.07 -1.96 -7.89
CA TRP A 261 26.93 -2.83 -8.15
C TRP A 261 26.46 -3.61 -6.93
N GLN A 262 27.39 -4.21 -6.17
CA GLN A 262 27.03 -4.98 -4.98
C GLN A 262 26.35 -4.11 -3.92
N ASP A 263 26.86 -2.90 -3.70
CA ASP A 263 26.25 -1.95 -2.77
C ASP A 263 24.87 -1.49 -3.26
N GLN A 264 24.74 -1.24 -4.57
CA GLN A 264 23.46 -0.88 -5.18
C GLN A 264 22.42 -1.99 -4.98
N PHE A 265 22.78 -3.26 -5.19
CA PHE A 265 21.88 -4.37 -4.97
C PHE A 265 21.50 -4.52 -3.50
N ASN A 266 22.48 -4.50 -2.60
CA ASN A 266 22.27 -4.69 -1.17
C ASN A 266 21.46 -3.54 -0.52
N LEU A 267 21.58 -2.33 -1.04
CA LEU A 267 20.77 -1.18 -0.62
C LEU A 267 19.35 -1.21 -1.21
N GLY A 268 19.12 -1.99 -2.27
CA GLY A 268 17.80 -2.15 -2.90
C GLY A 268 16.81 -2.91 -2.01
N LEU A 269 15.52 -2.71 -2.24
CA LEU A 269 14.46 -3.44 -1.53
C LEU A 269 14.41 -4.93 -1.92
N ASP A 270 14.80 -5.26 -3.16
CA ASP A 270 14.88 -6.61 -3.71
C ASP A 270 16.26 -6.86 -4.36
N PRO A 271 17.28 -7.21 -3.57
CA PRO A 271 18.64 -7.42 -4.08
C PRO A 271 18.77 -8.54 -5.11
N GLU A 272 17.98 -9.61 -4.95
CA GLU A 272 18.00 -10.76 -5.85
C GLU A 272 17.52 -10.38 -7.25
N LYS A 273 16.35 -9.73 -7.33
CA LYS A 273 15.79 -9.26 -8.60
C LYS A 273 16.66 -8.21 -9.27
N ALA A 274 17.23 -7.30 -8.48
CA ALA A 274 18.14 -6.29 -9.02
C ALA A 274 19.38 -6.91 -9.66
N ARG A 275 19.97 -7.92 -9.03
CA ARG A 275 21.12 -8.66 -9.57
C ARG A 275 20.74 -9.47 -10.82
N GLU A 276 19.63 -10.20 -10.76
CA GLU A 276 19.11 -10.97 -11.88
C GLU A 276 18.98 -10.09 -13.15
N PHE A 277 18.29 -8.97 -13.04
CA PHE A 277 18.08 -8.05 -14.16
C PHE A 277 19.37 -7.40 -14.68
N HIS A 278 20.31 -7.10 -13.78
CA HIS A 278 21.61 -6.59 -14.18
C HIS A 278 22.42 -7.63 -14.94
N ASP A 279 22.46 -8.87 -14.45
CA ASP A 279 23.30 -9.93 -14.98
C ASP A 279 22.73 -10.59 -16.25
N GLU A 280 21.39 -10.57 -16.43
CA GLU A 280 20.69 -11.23 -17.55
C GLU A 280 21.25 -10.83 -18.93
N THR A 281 21.62 -9.58 -19.10
CA THR A 281 22.11 -9.02 -20.37
C THR A 281 23.63 -8.87 -20.43
N LEU A 282 24.35 -9.34 -19.41
CA LEU A 282 25.81 -9.23 -19.29
C LEU A 282 26.46 -10.62 -19.19
N PRO A 283 26.68 -11.31 -20.33
CA PRO A 283 27.07 -12.73 -20.35
C PRO A 283 28.47 -13.01 -19.83
N LYS A 284 29.33 -12.01 -19.70
CA LYS A 284 30.71 -12.15 -19.19
C LYS A 284 30.84 -11.55 -17.81
N ASP A 285 31.51 -12.27 -16.89
CA ASP A 285 31.69 -11.80 -15.51
C ASP A 285 32.43 -10.45 -15.41
N ALA A 286 33.38 -10.19 -16.29
CA ALA A 286 34.04 -8.88 -16.36
C ALA A 286 33.09 -7.73 -16.68
N HIS A 287 32.00 -7.99 -17.40
CA HIS A 287 30.99 -6.97 -17.70
C HIS A 287 30.09 -6.66 -16.50
N LYS A 288 29.90 -7.62 -15.60
CA LYS A 288 29.06 -7.47 -14.40
C LYS A 288 29.62 -6.52 -13.36
N VAL A 289 30.93 -6.21 -13.44
CA VAL A 289 31.63 -5.24 -12.58
C VAL A 289 32.06 -3.99 -13.32
N ALA A 290 31.67 -3.85 -14.59
CA ALA A 290 32.05 -2.73 -15.42
C ALA A 290 31.35 -1.42 -15.03
N HIS A 291 31.97 -0.29 -15.37
CA HIS A 291 31.45 1.05 -15.14
C HIS A 291 30.42 1.47 -16.21
N PHE A 292 29.53 0.57 -16.56
CA PHE A 292 28.35 0.79 -17.41
C PHE A 292 27.38 -0.36 -17.23
N CYS A 293 26.11 -0.17 -17.63
CA CYS A 293 25.13 -1.24 -17.71
C CYS A 293 24.73 -1.46 -19.17
N SER A 294 24.02 -2.55 -19.45
CA SER A 294 23.55 -2.91 -20.79
C SER A 294 22.59 -1.88 -21.40
N MET A 295 21.90 -1.07 -20.59
CA MET A 295 20.96 -0.05 -21.07
C MET A 295 21.65 1.01 -21.96
N CYS A 296 22.78 1.56 -21.49
CA CYS A 296 23.51 2.61 -22.20
C CYS A 296 24.75 2.11 -22.93
N GLY A 297 25.32 0.97 -22.48
CA GLY A 297 26.61 0.48 -22.94
C GLY A 297 27.79 1.40 -22.53
N PRO A 298 29.00 1.07 -23.00
CA PRO A 298 30.24 1.73 -22.52
C PRO A 298 30.42 3.18 -22.99
N HIS A 299 29.74 3.59 -24.09
CA HIS A 299 29.96 4.89 -24.73
C HIS A 299 28.89 5.93 -24.45
N PHE A 300 27.69 5.52 -23.99
CA PHE A 300 26.54 6.42 -23.83
C PHE A 300 26.05 6.57 -22.39
N CYS A 301 26.80 6.04 -21.42
CA CYS A 301 26.41 6.16 -20.03
C CYS A 301 26.61 7.58 -19.51
N SER A 302 25.51 8.29 -19.22
CA SER A 302 25.52 9.68 -18.74
C SER A 302 26.31 9.85 -17.43
N MET A 303 26.25 8.86 -16.54
CA MET A 303 27.01 8.90 -15.28
C MET A 303 28.51 8.83 -15.53
N LYS A 304 28.96 7.96 -16.44
CA LYS A 304 30.37 7.89 -16.84
C LYS A 304 30.83 9.19 -17.50
N ILE A 305 30.06 9.71 -18.45
CA ILE A 305 30.36 10.98 -19.11
C ILE A 305 30.44 12.13 -18.08
N THR A 306 29.52 12.17 -17.13
CA THR A 306 29.56 13.17 -16.04
C THR A 306 30.83 13.03 -15.19
N GLN A 307 31.25 11.81 -14.88
CA GLN A 307 32.50 11.60 -14.15
C GLN A 307 33.71 12.03 -14.97
N ASP A 308 33.74 11.71 -16.26
CA ASP A 308 34.80 12.15 -17.17
C ASP A 308 34.92 13.70 -17.21
N VAL A 309 33.78 14.42 -17.16
CA VAL A 309 33.76 15.90 -17.06
C VAL A 309 34.32 16.38 -15.71
N ARG A 310 34.01 15.71 -14.60
CA ARG A 310 34.57 16.05 -13.28
C ARG A 310 36.07 15.82 -13.22
N ASP A 311 36.53 14.72 -13.77
CA ASP A 311 37.96 14.37 -13.83
C ASP A 311 38.71 15.41 -14.68
N TYR A 312 38.16 15.78 -15.83
CA TYR A 312 38.70 16.84 -16.65
C TYR A 312 38.76 18.20 -15.94
N ALA A 313 37.71 18.57 -15.23
CA ALA A 313 37.70 19.82 -14.43
C ALA A 313 38.76 19.83 -13.35
N ALA A 314 38.95 18.70 -12.64
CA ALA A 314 39.96 18.54 -11.60
C ALA A 314 41.37 18.62 -12.17
N GLU A 315 41.64 17.98 -13.33
CA GLU A 315 42.96 18.00 -13.99
C GLU A 315 43.35 19.39 -14.50
N HIS A 316 42.38 20.18 -14.94
CA HIS A 316 42.61 21.51 -15.51
C HIS A 316 42.44 22.65 -14.50
N GLY A 317 42.10 22.34 -13.24
CA GLY A 317 41.91 23.33 -12.19
C GLY A 317 40.77 24.32 -12.42
N VAL A 318 39.76 23.91 -13.17
CA VAL A 318 38.52 24.67 -13.42
C VAL A 318 37.35 24.05 -12.61
N ASP A 319 36.36 24.88 -12.24
CA ASP A 319 35.18 24.34 -11.61
C ASP A 319 34.33 23.53 -12.61
N GLU A 320 33.46 22.62 -12.09
CA GLU A 320 32.64 21.73 -12.92
C GLU A 320 31.75 22.51 -13.89
N GLN A 321 31.23 23.67 -13.50
CA GLN A 321 30.35 24.48 -14.32
C GLN A 321 31.08 25.17 -15.46
N ALA A 322 32.29 25.66 -15.19
CA ALA A 322 33.19 26.22 -16.19
C ALA A 322 33.70 25.17 -17.20
N ALA A 323 34.04 23.95 -16.69
CA ALA A 323 34.42 22.82 -17.54
C ALA A 323 33.29 22.39 -18.48
N LEU A 324 32.05 22.34 -17.99
CA LEU A 324 30.87 21.99 -18.77
C LEU A 324 30.60 23.01 -19.87
N GLN A 325 30.71 24.30 -19.55
CA GLN A 325 30.55 25.39 -20.53
C GLN A 325 31.66 25.39 -21.60
N ALA A 326 32.88 25.17 -21.19
CA ALA A 326 34.02 25.08 -22.13
C ALA A 326 33.90 23.88 -23.07
N GLY A 327 33.57 22.68 -22.50
CA GLY A 327 33.39 21.48 -23.29
C GLY A 327 32.19 21.56 -24.27
N MET A 328 31.08 22.16 -23.83
CA MET A 328 29.93 22.41 -24.70
C MET A 328 30.27 23.42 -25.83
N ALA A 329 31.04 24.45 -25.54
CA ALA A 329 31.48 25.42 -26.55
C ALA A 329 32.42 24.78 -27.57
N GLU A 330 33.36 23.95 -27.12
CA GLU A 330 34.31 23.22 -27.97
C GLU A 330 33.56 22.23 -28.88
N LYS A 331 32.66 21.41 -28.34
CA LYS A 331 31.86 20.45 -29.11
C LYS A 331 30.89 21.14 -30.08
N SER A 332 30.34 22.29 -29.71
CA SER A 332 29.52 23.12 -30.59
C SER A 332 30.32 23.70 -31.72
N ALA A 333 31.58 24.06 -31.47
CA ALA A 333 32.48 24.56 -32.54
C ALA A 333 32.89 23.44 -33.50
N GLU A 334 33.26 22.25 -32.97
CA GLU A 334 33.53 21.06 -33.78
C GLU A 334 32.34 20.69 -34.67
N PHE A 335 31.13 20.64 -34.08
CA PHE A 335 29.89 20.33 -34.81
C PHE A 335 29.63 21.28 -35.97
N ARG A 336 29.82 22.59 -35.75
CA ARG A 336 29.68 23.61 -36.80
C ARG A 336 30.73 23.47 -37.89
N GLN A 337 31.98 23.18 -37.51
CA GLN A 337 33.06 22.96 -38.49
C GLN A 337 32.84 21.71 -39.34
N GLN A 338 32.15 20.73 -38.81
CA GLN A 338 31.81 19.48 -39.48
C GLN A 338 30.52 19.57 -40.32
N GLY A 339 29.92 20.74 -40.48
CA GLY A 339 28.76 20.98 -41.37
C GLY A 339 27.41 21.07 -40.65
N ALA A 340 27.37 21.02 -39.35
CA ALA A 340 26.14 21.15 -38.50
C ALA A 340 25.02 20.15 -38.84
N GLU A 341 25.36 18.95 -39.31
CA GLU A 341 24.41 17.90 -39.63
C GLU A 341 24.43 16.81 -38.54
N VAL A 342 23.24 16.45 -38.00
CA VAL A 342 23.07 15.45 -36.96
C VAL A 342 23.18 14.02 -37.52
N TYR A 343 22.77 13.83 -38.75
CA TYR A 343 22.83 12.55 -39.46
C TYR A 343 23.72 12.68 -40.69
N ARG A 344 24.70 11.78 -40.81
CA ARG A 344 25.57 11.66 -41.98
C ARG A 344 25.35 10.31 -42.63
N GLU A 345 25.37 10.27 -43.95
CA GLU A 345 25.51 9.01 -44.66
C GLU A 345 26.85 8.35 -44.29
N ALA A 346 26.80 7.02 -43.99
CA ALA A 346 27.96 6.23 -43.57
C ALA A 346 28.93 5.97 -44.71
#